data_9a5f7b3b83b30b9a4a7b6975acf27431
#
_entry.id   9a5f7b3b83b30b9a4a7b6975acf27431
#
_cell.length_a   1.000
_cell.length_b   1.000
_cell.length_c   1.000
_cell.angle_alpha   90.00
_cell.angle_beta   90.00
_cell.angle_gamma   90.00
#
_symmetry.space_group_name_H-M   'P 1'
#
loop_
_entity.id
_entity.type
_entity.pdbx_description
1 polymer ?
#
loop_
_entity_poly.entity_id
_entity_poly.type
_entity_poly.pdbx_seq_one_letter_code
_entity_poly.pdbx_strand_id
1 'polypeptide(L)'
;MCSRNAHKAKELEQLLPGWSIEPLERSDWPDEVGDTYYENALAKARFGREVGDPRRWMVGEDSGLEVEALGGGPGLHSARYAPEGRPAIARLLRELRGVPLRRARYVSELVTLSPSGEEARGTGTLEGRIAEEPRGSEGFGYDPVFVPAGESRTVAELGDAWKLRNSHRARAARALLAALGAALVLVAAGCGGNAKAAHRVLVAFFARSAQGRRLAPLFPNEPGSVSCVLHTGGTSPGTTLQATCSTDVSLVKPDRAVVTLTEAWNHGAQAHTWFFFIRRNGEVDSVVEEGVAAPQAQR
;
A
#
# COMPACT_ATOMS: atom_id res chain seq x y z
N MET A 1 -12.77 2.43 10.58
CA MET A 1 -12.51 3.15 9.33
C MET A 1 -13.55 4.25 9.12
N CYS A 2 -13.11 5.43 8.76
CA CYS A 2 -13.95 6.61 8.59
C CYS A 2 -14.26 6.81 7.09
N SER A 3 -15.21 6.04 6.57
CA SER A 3 -15.66 6.14 5.18
C SER A 3 -17.11 5.67 5.04
N ARG A 4 -17.84 6.32 4.16
CA ARG A 4 -19.22 5.90 3.76
C ARG A 4 -19.22 4.76 2.74
N ASN A 5 -18.09 4.50 2.10
CA ASN A 5 -17.97 3.52 1.03
C ASN A 5 -17.53 2.15 1.57
N ALA A 6 -18.46 1.20 1.61
CA ALA A 6 -18.23 -0.16 2.10
C ALA A 6 -17.23 -0.95 1.23
N HIS A 7 -17.13 -0.66 -0.08
CA HIS A 7 -16.17 -1.31 -0.97
C HIS A 7 -14.72 -0.95 -0.57
N LYS A 8 -14.48 0.32 -0.19
CA LYS A 8 -13.16 0.76 0.28
C LYS A 8 -12.78 0.07 1.59
N ALA A 9 -13.72 -0.08 2.53
CA ALA A 9 -13.48 -0.78 3.79
C ALA A 9 -13.08 -2.24 3.56
N LYS A 10 -13.83 -2.94 2.70
CA LYS A 10 -13.55 -4.34 2.34
C LYS A 10 -12.18 -4.52 1.66
N GLU A 11 -11.80 -3.61 0.76
CA GLU A 11 -10.45 -3.64 0.16
C GLU A 11 -9.37 -3.39 1.21
N LEU A 12 -9.53 -2.40 2.08
CA LEU A 12 -8.53 -2.09 3.10
C LEU A 12 -8.36 -3.20 4.12
N GLU A 13 -9.41 -3.94 4.47
CA GLU A 13 -9.30 -5.10 5.34
C GLU A 13 -8.36 -6.18 4.75
N GLN A 14 -8.41 -6.37 3.44
CA GLN A 14 -7.50 -7.30 2.74
C GLN A 14 -6.09 -6.73 2.56
N LEU A 15 -5.96 -5.41 2.46
CA LEU A 15 -4.69 -4.72 2.21
C LEU A 15 -3.90 -4.39 3.48
N LEU A 16 -4.52 -4.44 4.65
CA LEU A 16 -3.92 -4.16 5.95
C LEU A 16 -3.92 -5.42 6.82
N PRO A 17 -3.03 -6.38 6.54
CA PRO A 17 -2.99 -7.65 7.25
C PRO A 17 -2.75 -7.41 8.76
N GLY A 18 -3.49 -8.14 9.58
CA GLY A 18 -3.46 -8.00 11.04
C GLY A 18 -4.30 -6.86 11.61
N TRP A 19 -4.95 -6.07 10.75
CA TRP A 19 -5.97 -5.09 11.14
C TRP A 19 -7.37 -5.64 10.94
N SER A 20 -8.27 -5.38 11.87
CA SER A 20 -9.71 -5.53 11.66
C SER A 20 -10.29 -4.16 11.29
N ILE A 21 -10.79 -4.05 10.07
CA ILE A 21 -11.33 -2.79 9.55
C ILE A 21 -12.83 -2.75 9.77
N GLU A 22 -13.25 -2.01 10.78
CA GLU A 22 -14.67 -1.79 11.05
C GLU A 22 -15.09 -0.41 10.54
N PRO A 23 -16.12 -0.33 9.68
CA PRO A 23 -16.71 0.95 9.31
C PRO A 23 -17.23 1.69 10.53
N LEU A 24 -17.04 3.00 10.57
CA LEU A 24 -17.66 3.84 11.58
C LEU A 24 -19.10 4.14 11.14
N GLU A 25 -20.07 3.57 11.85
CA GLU A 25 -21.49 3.75 11.55
C GLU A 25 -21.99 5.11 12.06
N ARG A 26 -22.04 6.09 11.15
CA ARG A 26 -22.51 7.46 11.43
C ARG A 26 -23.30 7.99 10.26
N SER A 27 -24.24 8.90 10.54
CA SER A 27 -25.02 9.67 9.55
C SER A 27 -24.50 11.10 9.38
N ASP A 28 -23.86 11.66 10.40
CA ASP A 28 -23.36 13.04 10.53
C ASP A 28 -21.91 13.20 10.08
N TRP A 29 -21.59 12.70 8.89
CA TRP A 29 -20.27 12.84 8.33
C TRP A 29 -19.94 14.30 7.98
N PRO A 30 -18.70 14.77 8.27
CA PRO A 30 -18.25 16.08 7.83
C PRO A 30 -18.21 16.17 6.30
N ASP A 31 -18.40 17.36 5.77
CA ASP A 31 -18.18 17.64 4.36
C ASP A 31 -16.70 17.53 4.01
N GLU A 32 -16.43 17.00 2.83
CA GLU A 32 -15.08 16.94 2.26
C GLU A 32 -14.74 18.29 1.62
N VAL A 33 -14.17 19.19 2.41
CA VAL A 33 -13.84 20.58 2.02
C VAL A 33 -12.33 20.82 1.84
N GLY A 34 -11.51 19.79 2.03
CA GLY A 34 -10.05 19.89 1.84
C GLY A 34 -9.68 20.06 0.37
N ASP A 35 -8.59 20.78 0.12
CA ASP A 35 -8.03 21.04 -1.20
C ASP A 35 -7.17 19.87 -1.71
N THR A 36 -6.89 18.91 -0.86
CA THR A 36 -6.09 17.70 -1.18
C THR A 36 -6.75 16.42 -0.66
N TYR A 37 -6.39 15.29 -1.27
CA TYR A 37 -6.80 13.97 -0.76
C TYR A 37 -6.32 13.73 0.67
N TYR A 38 -5.12 14.23 0.99
CA TYR A 38 -4.58 14.14 2.35
C TYR A 38 -5.45 14.86 3.37
N GLU A 39 -5.81 16.10 3.11
CA GLU A 39 -6.65 16.90 4.01
C GLU A 39 -8.00 16.25 4.25
N ASN A 40 -8.63 15.72 3.19
CA ASN A 40 -9.88 15.00 3.31
C ASN A 40 -9.72 13.68 4.08
N ALA A 41 -8.65 12.90 3.83
CA ALA A 41 -8.38 11.68 4.58
C ALA A 41 -8.10 11.96 6.06
N LEU A 42 -7.31 13.01 6.36
CA LEU A 42 -7.02 13.43 7.72
C LEU A 42 -8.27 13.94 8.45
N ALA A 43 -9.10 14.76 7.80
CA ALA A 43 -10.35 15.23 8.37
C ALA A 43 -11.28 14.05 8.76
N LYS A 44 -11.37 13.03 7.90
CA LYS A 44 -12.10 11.79 8.20
C LYS A 44 -11.52 11.05 9.40
N ALA A 45 -10.19 10.92 9.48
CA ALA A 45 -9.53 10.26 10.61
C ALA A 45 -9.74 11.03 11.92
N ARG A 46 -9.65 12.37 11.89
CA ARG A 46 -9.92 13.26 13.04
C ARG A 46 -11.36 13.16 13.52
N PHE A 47 -12.32 13.22 12.59
CA PHE A 47 -13.71 12.99 12.93
C PHE A 47 -13.93 11.65 13.63
N GLY A 48 -13.32 10.58 13.10
CA GLY A 48 -13.36 9.28 13.76
C GLY A 48 -12.74 9.30 15.16
N ARG A 49 -11.71 10.13 15.40
CA ARG A 49 -11.08 10.28 16.70
C ARG A 49 -12.00 10.99 17.71
N GLU A 50 -12.81 11.92 17.25
CA GLU A 50 -13.76 12.68 18.08
C GLU A 50 -14.98 11.84 18.49
N VAL A 51 -15.52 11.01 17.57
CA VAL A 51 -16.81 10.33 17.78
C VAL A 51 -16.68 8.82 17.98
N GLY A 52 -15.52 8.22 17.75
CA GLY A 52 -15.29 6.78 17.85
C GLY A 52 -14.72 6.33 19.20
N ASP A 53 -14.41 5.03 19.32
CA ASP A 53 -13.76 4.49 20.52
C ASP A 53 -12.33 5.07 20.67
N PRO A 54 -12.03 5.78 21.78
CA PRO A 54 -10.71 6.39 21.98
C PRO A 54 -9.55 5.38 22.06
N ARG A 55 -9.81 4.12 22.27
CA ARG A 55 -8.79 3.07 22.35
C ARG A 55 -8.42 2.48 21.00
N ARG A 56 -9.13 2.84 19.93
CA ARG A 56 -8.96 2.27 18.59
C ARG A 56 -8.20 3.24 17.67
N TRP A 57 -7.47 2.67 16.73
CA TRP A 57 -6.91 3.41 15.62
C TRP A 57 -8.03 3.91 14.71
N MET A 58 -7.92 5.15 14.24
CA MET A 58 -8.82 5.70 13.24
C MET A 58 -8.13 5.72 11.88
N VAL A 59 -8.86 5.31 10.85
CA VAL A 59 -8.36 5.28 9.47
C VAL A 59 -9.27 6.14 8.62
N GLY A 60 -8.74 7.22 8.06
CA GLY A 60 -9.35 8.01 7.00
C GLY A 60 -8.76 7.64 5.65
N GLU A 61 -9.58 7.61 4.63
CA GLU A 61 -9.17 7.39 3.24
C GLU A 61 -9.88 8.38 2.31
N ASP A 62 -9.09 9.01 1.45
CA ASP A 62 -9.63 9.74 0.32
C ASP A 62 -8.93 9.33 -0.97
N SER A 63 -9.69 9.27 -2.06
CA SER A 63 -9.17 8.80 -3.35
C SER A 63 -10.00 9.32 -4.51
N GLY A 64 -9.34 9.46 -5.65
CA GLY A 64 -10.00 9.91 -6.86
C GLY A 64 -9.30 9.50 -8.13
N LEU A 65 -10.00 9.75 -9.24
CA LEU A 65 -9.54 9.61 -10.60
C LEU A 65 -9.18 11.00 -11.14
N GLU A 66 -7.96 11.18 -11.58
CA GLU A 66 -7.51 12.40 -12.26
C GLU A 66 -7.31 12.11 -13.74
N VAL A 67 -7.91 12.93 -14.60
CA VAL A 67 -7.81 12.81 -16.07
C VAL A 67 -7.17 14.06 -16.63
N GLU A 68 -6.05 13.93 -17.32
CA GLU A 68 -5.25 15.05 -17.81
C GLU A 68 -6.05 15.98 -18.71
N ALA A 69 -6.82 15.43 -19.65
CA ALA A 69 -7.65 16.21 -20.57
C ALA A 69 -8.79 16.99 -19.89
N LEU A 70 -9.11 16.66 -18.63
CA LEU A 70 -10.11 17.36 -17.83
C LEU A 70 -9.46 18.26 -16.76
N GLY A 71 -8.19 18.63 -16.95
CA GLY A 71 -7.47 19.45 -15.99
C GLY A 71 -7.29 18.79 -14.61
N GLY A 72 -7.23 17.47 -14.56
CA GLY A 72 -7.19 16.69 -13.30
C GLY A 72 -8.58 16.29 -12.78
N GLY A 73 -9.66 16.71 -13.43
CA GLY A 73 -11.01 16.26 -13.07
C GLY A 73 -11.25 14.77 -13.37
N PRO A 74 -12.20 14.14 -12.68
CA PRO A 74 -13.02 14.60 -11.58
C PRO A 74 -12.27 14.82 -10.25
N GLY A 75 -11.06 14.27 -10.05
CA GLY A 75 -10.19 14.50 -8.92
C GLY A 75 -10.87 14.25 -7.57
N LEU A 76 -10.81 15.21 -6.67
CA LEU A 76 -11.45 15.17 -5.33
C LEU A 76 -12.97 14.98 -5.39
N HIS A 77 -13.58 15.27 -6.55
CA HIS A 77 -15.03 15.12 -6.75
C HIS A 77 -15.40 13.75 -7.36
N SER A 78 -14.48 12.80 -7.46
CA SER A 78 -14.71 11.51 -8.13
C SER A 78 -15.95 10.78 -7.63
N ALA A 79 -16.19 10.78 -6.31
CA ALA A 79 -17.36 10.14 -5.71
C ALA A 79 -18.67 10.93 -5.92
N ARG A 80 -18.58 12.24 -6.20
CA ARG A 80 -19.72 13.16 -6.38
C ARG A 80 -19.91 13.61 -7.82
N TYR A 81 -19.06 13.13 -8.74
CA TYR A 81 -19.06 13.52 -10.14
C TYR A 81 -20.38 13.16 -10.85
N ALA A 82 -20.94 12.02 -10.51
CA ALA A 82 -22.28 11.57 -10.86
C ALA A 82 -22.64 10.42 -9.89
N PRO A 83 -23.87 9.92 -9.86
CA PRO A 83 -24.19 8.68 -9.15
C PRO A 83 -23.20 7.59 -9.53
N GLU A 84 -22.72 6.83 -8.53
CA GLU A 84 -21.64 5.85 -8.71
C GLU A 84 -21.97 4.81 -9.78
N GLY A 85 -20.94 4.25 -10.43
CA GLY A 85 -21.04 3.21 -11.43
C GLY A 85 -21.33 3.75 -12.83
N ARG A 86 -22.29 3.16 -13.54
CA ARG A 86 -22.59 3.47 -14.95
C ARG A 86 -22.83 4.96 -15.27
N PRO A 87 -23.57 5.74 -14.45
CA PRO A 87 -23.76 7.17 -14.70
C PRO A 87 -22.45 7.98 -14.68
N ALA A 88 -21.57 7.71 -13.74
CA ALA A 88 -20.27 8.38 -13.63
C ALA A 88 -19.37 8.05 -14.82
N ILE A 89 -19.32 6.77 -15.23
CA ILE A 89 -18.61 6.32 -16.44
C ILE A 89 -19.18 6.97 -17.69
N ALA A 90 -20.50 6.99 -17.85
CA ALA A 90 -21.14 7.57 -19.03
C ALA A 90 -20.88 9.08 -19.14
N ARG A 91 -20.87 9.80 -18.02
CA ARG A 91 -20.48 11.21 -17.97
C ARG A 91 -19.03 11.40 -18.40
N LEU A 92 -18.10 10.65 -17.82
CA LEU A 92 -16.67 10.72 -18.13
C LEU A 92 -16.42 10.46 -19.64
N LEU A 93 -16.98 9.39 -20.18
CA LEU A 93 -16.80 9.04 -21.58
C LEU A 93 -17.43 10.06 -22.54
N ARG A 94 -18.55 10.68 -22.16
CA ARG A 94 -19.16 11.78 -22.94
C ARG A 94 -18.26 13.00 -22.98
N GLU A 95 -17.65 13.39 -21.85
CA GLU A 95 -16.74 14.52 -21.78
C GLU A 95 -15.42 14.27 -22.55
N LEU A 96 -15.01 13.00 -22.65
CA LEU A 96 -13.82 12.59 -23.41
C LEU A 96 -14.13 12.21 -24.88
N ARG A 97 -15.34 12.46 -25.38
CA ARG A 97 -15.69 12.13 -26.77
C ARG A 97 -14.87 12.95 -27.74
N GLY A 98 -14.14 12.29 -28.64
CA GLY A 98 -13.27 12.94 -29.63
C GLY A 98 -11.96 13.50 -29.04
N VAL A 99 -11.69 13.27 -27.76
CA VAL A 99 -10.45 13.69 -27.09
C VAL A 99 -9.42 12.56 -27.19
N PRO A 100 -8.28 12.75 -27.89
CA PRO A 100 -7.25 11.72 -28.02
C PRO A 100 -6.41 11.55 -26.75
N LEU A 101 -6.24 12.63 -25.97
CA LEU A 101 -5.47 12.62 -24.73
C LEU A 101 -6.30 11.98 -23.62
N ARG A 102 -6.02 10.72 -23.33
CA ARG A 102 -6.77 9.92 -22.35
C ARG A 102 -5.97 9.53 -21.13
N ARG A 103 -4.78 10.14 -20.94
CA ARG A 103 -3.95 9.87 -19.78
C ARG A 103 -4.71 10.20 -18.50
N ALA A 104 -4.59 9.30 -17.51
CA ALA A 104 -5.28 9.42 -16.25
C ALA A 104 -4.48 8.71 -15.17
N ARG A 105 -4.76 9.04 -13.91
CA ARG A 105 -4.24 8.29 -12.77
C ARG A 105 -5.28 8.18 -11.67
N TYR A 106 -5.23 7.09 -10.94
CA TYR A 106 -5.85 6.99 -9.63
C TYR A 106 -4.89 7.48 -8.55
N VAL A 107 -5.43 8.15 -7.55
CA VAL A 107 -4.72 8.56 -6.33
C VAL A 107 -5.48 8.03 -5.11
N SER A 108 -4.77 7.58 -4.09
CA SER A 108 -5.33 7.26 -2.77
C SER A 108 -4.41 7.77 -1.67
N GLU A 109 -5.01 8.40 -0.69
CA GLU A 109 -4.39 8.81 0.56
C GLU A 109 -5.04 8.05 1.71
N LEU A 110 -4.19 7.41 2.51
CA LEU A 110 -4.56 6.78 3.76
C LEU A 110 -3.91 7.54 4.91
N VAL A 111 -4.70 7.91 5.90
CA VAL A 111 -4.22 8.52 7.13
C VAL A 111 -4.74 7.72 8.31
N THR A 112 -3.84 7.35 9.22
CA THR A 112 -4.21 6.72 10.49
C THR A 112 -3.87 7.64 11.66
N LEU A 113 -4.72 7.65 12.66
CA LEU A 113 -4.47 8.27 13.95
C LEU A 113 -4.49 7.19 15.04
N SER A 114 -3.38 7.08 15.78
CA SER A 114 -3.30 6.17 16.94
C SER A 114 -4.23 6.63 18.07
N PRO A 115 -4.46 5.78 19.09
CA PRO A 115 -5.13 6.19 20.34
C PRO A 115 -4.46 7.40 21.01
N SER A 116 -3.14 7.56 20.89
CA SER A 116 -2.36 8.71 21.41
C SER A 116 -2.38 9.93 20.48
N GLY A 117 -3.00 9.83 19.28
CA GLY A 117 -3.07 10.93 18.32
C GLY A 117 -1.91 10.98 17.33
N GLU A 118 -1.00 10.01 17.36
CA GLU A 118 0.10 9.92 16.39
C GLU A 118 -0.43 9.62 15.00
N GLU A 119 0.06 10.38 14.02
CA GLU A 119 -0.34 10.26 12.63
C GLU A 119 0.65 9.38 11.85
N ALA A 120 0.11 8.49 11.01
CA ALA A 120 0.86 7.86 9.94
C ALA A 120 0.08 7.98 8.62
N ARG A 121 0.84 8.10 7.51
CA ARG A 121 0.29 8.38 6.19
C ARG A 121 0.84 7.42 5.15
N GLY A 122 -0.01 7.02 4.20
CA GLY A 122 0.39 6.28 3.02
C GLY A 122 -0.27 6.83 1.77
N THR A 123 0.55 7.15 0.77
CA THR A 123 0.10 7.65 -0.55
C THR A 123 0.31 6.57 -1.59
N GLY A 124 -0.64 6.40 -2.50
CA GLY A 124 -0.51 5.50 -3.63
C GLY A 124 -1.12 6.05 -4.90
N THR A 125 -0.42 5.90 -6.01
CA THR A 125 -0.89 6.30 -7.34
C THR A 125 -0.86 5.10 -8.29
N LEU A 126 -1.76 5.09 -9.26
CA LEU A 126 -1.77 4.13 -10.35
C LEU A 126 -1.96 4.90 -11.66
N GLU A 127 -0.89 4.99 -12.44
CA GLU A 127 -0.92 5.63 -13.75
C GLU A 127 -1.63 4.75 -14.77
N GLY A 128 -2.25 5.40 -15.78
CA GLY A 128 -2.96 4.69 -16.85
C GLY A 128 -3.64 5.62 -17.83
N ARG A 129 -4.71 5.14 -18.42
CA ARG A 129 -5.53 5.88 -19.39
C ARG A 129 -6.99 5.46 -19.31
N ILE A 130 -7.88 6.32 -19.80
CA ILE A 130 -9.31 5.99 -19.93
C ILE A 130 -9.55 5.27 -21.26
N ALA A 131 -10.20 4.11 -21.20
CA ALA A 131 -10.69 3.39 -22.38
C ALA A 131 -11.81 4.16 -23.11
N GLU A 132 -12.09 3.79 -24.33
CA GLU A 132 -13.18 4.42 -25.12
C GLU A 132 -14.56 3.90 -24.70
N GLU A 133 -14.61 2.67 -24.17
CA GLU A 133 -15.82 2.00 -23.71
C GLU A 133 -15.55 1.19 -22.43
N PRO A 134 -16.58 0.93 -21.62
CA PRO A 134 -16.45 0.09 -20.44
C PRO A 134 -16.22 -1.37 -20.82
N ARG A 135 -15.28 -2.04 -20.13
CA ARG A 135 -14.97 -3.46 -20.28
C ARG A 135 -14.75 -4.11 -18.90
N GLY A 136 -15.16 -5.38 -18.75
CA GLY A 136 -15.09 -6.11 -17.50
C GLY A 136 -16.22 -5.77 -16.54
N SER A 137 -16.31 -6.51 -15.44
CA SER A 137 -17.41 -6.44 -14.48
C SER A 137 -16.94 -6.47 -13.02
N GLU A 138 -15.66 -6.69 -12.76
CA GLU A 138 -15.12 -6.72 -11.40
C GLU A 138 -14.74 -5.32 -10.91
N GLY A 139 -14.53 -5.18 -9.61
CA GLY A 139 -14.22 -3.91 -8.98
C GLY A 139 -15.42 -2.97 -8.84
N PHE A 140 -15.15 -1.66 -8.78
CA PHE A 140 -16.18 -0.62 -8.61
C PHE A 140 -15.73 0.72 -9.22
N GLY A 141 -16.66 1.70 -9.24
CA GLY A 141 -16.37 3.06 -9.71
C GLY A 141 -15.95 3.09 -11.19
N TYR A 142 -14.77 3.60 -11.47
CA TYR A 142 -14.24 3.75 -12.83
C TYR A 142 -13.38 2.57 -13.31
N ASP A 143 -13.31 1.47 -12.57
CA ASP A 143 -12.51 0.29 -12.93
C ASP A 143 -12.83 -0.27 -14.33
N PRO A 144 -14.11 -0.25 -14.81
CA PRO A 144 -14.42 -0.71 -16.16
C PRO A 144 -13.84 0.14 -17.31
N VAL A 145 -13.39 1.35 -17.04
CA VAL A 145 -12.84 2.25 -18.08
C VAL A 145 -11.38 2.63 -17.82
N PHE A 146 -10.79 2.24 -16.70
CA PHE A 146 -9.39 2.56 -16.39
C PHE A 146 -8.47 1.42 -16.83
N VAL A 147 -7.56 1.71 -17.76
CA VAL A 147 -6.52 0.79 -18.25
C VAL A 147 -5.19 1.20 -17.63
N PRO A 148 -4.61 0.40 -16.72
CA PRO A 148 -3.33 0.72 -16.10
C PRO A 148 -2.18 0.82 -17.11
N ALA A 149 -1.16 1.60 -16.80
CA ALA A 149 0.06 1.67 -17.61
C ALA A 149 0.71 0.28 -17.73
N GLY A 150 1.11 -0.08 -18.95
CA GLY A 150 1.67 -1.41 -19.27
C GLY A 150 0.62 -2.49 -19.49
N GLU A 151 -0.66 -2.22 -19.28
CA GLU A 151 -1.75 -3.15 -19.51
C GLU A 151 -2.57 -2.78 -20.78
N SER A 152 -3.24 -3.80 -21.35
CA SER A 152 -4.23 -3.62 -22.41
C SER A 152 -5.67 -3.75 -21.92
N ARG A 153 -5.85 -4.37 -20.77
CA ARG A 153 -7.12 -4.64 -20.09
C ARG A 153 -7.45 -3.55 -19.07
N THR A 154 -8.73 -3.35 -18.82
CA THR A 154 -9.19 -2.48 -17.73
C THR A 154 -8.96 -3.13 -16.37
N VAL A 155 -9.01 -2.35 -15.30
CA VAL A 155 -8.95 -2.88 -13.93
C VAL A 155 -10.06 -3.90 -13.69
N ALA A 156 -11.25 -3.66 -14.23
CA ALA A 156 -12.37 -4.59 -14.13
C ALA A 156 -12.20 -5.90 -14.92
N GLU A 157 -11.39 -5.90 -15.96
CA GLU A 157 -10.99 -7.13 -16.70
C GLU A 157 -9.80 -7.84 -16.04
N LEU A 158 -8.94 -7.12 -15.34
CA LEU A 158 -7.79 -7.67 -14.61
C LEU A 158 -8.22 -8.34 -13.30
N GLY A 159 -9.31 -7.86 -12.71
CA GLY A 159 -9.98 -8.47 -11.57
C GLY A 159 -9.42 -8.10 -10.20
N ASP A 160 -10.16 -8.49 -9.17
CA ASP A 160 -9.88 -8.12 -7.78
C ASP A 160 -8.51 -8.61 -7.28
N ALA A 161 -8.08 -9.79 -7.69
CA ALA A 161 -6.76 -10.31 -7.30
C ALA A 161 -5.59 -9.47 -7.85
N TRP A 162 -5.70 -8.92 -9.06
CA TRP A 162 -4.74 -7.97 -9.61
C TRP A 162 -4.82 -6.64 -8.86
N LYS A 163 -6.04 -6.16 -8.61
CA LYS A 163 -6.33 -4.89 -7.92
C LYS A 163 -5.72 -4.85 -6.52
N LEU A 164 -5.85 -5.93 -5.75
CA LEU A 164 -5.24 -6.06 -4.43
C LEU A 164 -3.71 -5.97 -4.44
N ARG A 165 -3.07 -6.36 -5.54
CA ARG A 165 -1.61 -6.29 -5.65
C ARG A 165 -1.11 -4.95 -6.21
N ASN A 166 -1.87 -4.30 -7.09
CA ASN A 166 -1.33 -3.26 -7.98
C ASN A 166 -2.02 -1.90 -7.87
N SER A 167 -3.23 -1.83 -7.29
CA SER A 167 -4.02 -0.60 -7.27
C SER A 167 -3.35 0.53 -6.47
N HIS A 168 -3.82 1.75 -6.73
CA HIS A 168 -3.47 2.94 -5.95
C HIS A 168 -3.67 2.72 -4.44
N ARG A 169 -4.81 2.11 -4.04
CA ARG A 169 -5.10 1.80 -2.63
C ARG A 169 -4.16 0.74 -2.06
N ALA A 170 -3.80 -0.26 -2.84
CA ALA A 170 -2.81 -1.25 -2.44
C ALA A 170 -1.42 -0.62 -2.21
N ARG A 171 -1.03 0.34 -3.07
CA ARG A 171 0.21 1.10 -2.91
C ARG A 171 0.16 2.01 -1.68
N ALA A 172 -0.96 2.71 -1.48
CA ALA A 172 -1.16 3.55 -0.30
C ALA A 172 -1.11 2.72 1.00
N ALA A 173 -1.74 1.54 1.02
CA ALA A 173 -1.71 0.65 2.17
C ALA A 173 -0.28 0.16 2.50
N ARG A 174 0.51 -0.21 1.48
CA ARG A 174 1.92 -0.56 1.68
C ARG A 174 2.75 0.61 2.20
N ALA A 175 2.57 1.80 1.63
CA ALA A 175 3.25 3.00 2.11
C ALA A 175 2.88 3.34 3.56
N LEU A 176 1.60 3.19 3.93
CA LEU A 176 1.14 3.36 5.30
C LEU A 176 1.79 2.35 6.25
N LEU A 177 1.82 1.07 5.88
CA LEU A 177 2.46 0.03 6.69
C LEU A 177 3.96 0.30 6.88
N ALA A 178 4.64 0.77 5.83
CA ALA A 178 6.04 1.19 5.92
C ALA A 178 6.22 2.39 6.86
N ALA A 179 5.35 3.40 6.78
CA ALA A 179 5.39 4.57 7.67
C ALA A 179 5.13 4.18 9.14
N LEU A 180 4.19 3.30 9.39
CA LEU A 180 3.91 2.76 10.73
C LEU A 180 5.11 1.97 11.27
N GLY A 181 5.78 1.19 10.42
CA GLY A 181 7.02 0.51 10.76
C GLY A 181 8.15 1.48 11.10
N ALA A 182 8.36 2.51 10.28
CA ALA A 182 9.38 3.53 10.51
C ALA A 182 9.13 4.37 11.78
N ALA A 183 7.87 4.73 12.06
CA ALA A 183 7.52 5.46 13.28
C ALA A 183 7.83 4.65 14.56
N LEU A 184 7.58 3.33 14.54
CA LEU A 184 7.93 2.45 15.65
C LEU A 184 9.45 2.33 15.86
N VAL A 185 10.24 2.41 14.79
CA VAL A 185 11.71 2.38 14.85
C VAL A 185 12.26 3.61 15.58
N LEU A 186 11.69 4.79 15.32
CA LEU A 186 12.10 6.04 16.00
C LEU A 186 11.78 6.01 17.51
N VAL A 187 10.65 5.42 17.90
CA VAL A 187 10.28 5.22 19.30
C VAL A 187 11.13 4.13 19.97
N ALA A 188 11.50 3.08 19.23
CA ALA A 188 12.34 1.98 19.73
C ALA A 188 13.80 2.39 19.92
N ALA A 189 14.33 3.34 19.17
CA ALA A 189 15.69 3.86 19.34
C ALA A 189 15.88 4.63 20.68
N GLY A 190 14.78 5.04 21.32
CA GLY A 190 14.80 5.71 22.63
C GLY A 190 14.69 4.82 23.87
N CYS A 191 14.36 3.51 23.71
CA CYS A 191 14.09 2.61 24.83
C CYS A 191 14.86 1.30 24.72
N GLY A 192 15.99 1.16 25.44
CA GLY A 192 16.87 -0.01 25.40
C GLY A 192 16.24 -1.39 25.73
N GLY A 193 14.95 -1.45 26.11
CA GLY A 193 14.19 -2.70 26.32
C GLY A 193 13.61 -3.32 25.06
N ASN A 194 13.27 -2.50 24.05
CA ASN A 194 12.62 -2.96 22.82
C ASN A 194 13.59 -3.61 21.82
N ALA A 195 14.87 -3.19 21.78
CA ALA A 195 15.88 -3.77 20.91
C ALA A 195 16.09 -5.27 21.18
N LYS A 196 16.14 -5.68 22.48
CA LYS A 196 16.24 -7.11 22.86
C LYS A 196 15.00 -7.92 22.48
N ALA A 197 13.82 -7.30 22.53
CA ALA A 197 12.56 -7.96 22.11
C ALA A 197 12.53 -8.12 20.59
N ALA A 198 12.89 -7.10 19.83
CA ALA A 198 12.98 -7.13 18.37
C ALA A 198 13.99 -8.18 17.90
N HIS A 199 15.19 -8.22 18.49
CA HIS A 199 16.20 -9.23 18.19
C HIS A 199 15.69 -10.67 18.42
N ARG A 200 14.99 -10.94 19.53
CA ARG A 200 14.41 -12.27 19.80
C ARG A 200 13.37 -12.67 18.75
N VAL A 201 12.55 -11.72 18.28
CA VAL A 201 11.56 -11.97 17.23
C VAL A 201 12.24 -12.32 15.91
N LEU A 202 13.29 -11.58 15.55
CA LEU A 202 14.04 -11.81 14.33
C LEU A 202 14.76 -13.17 14.33
N VAL A 203 15.41 -13.51 15.43
CA VAL A 203 16.04 -14.83 15.62
C VAL A 203 15.00 -15.95 15.52
N ALA A 204 13.82 -15.78 16.14
CA ALA A 204 12.74 -16.76 16.05
C ALA A 204 12.20 -16.89 14.62
N PHE A 205 12.07 -15.78 13.88
CA PHE A 205 11.66 -15.79 12.49
C PHE A 205 12.61 -16.60 11.61
N PHE A 206 13.91 -16.30 11.64
CA PHE A 206 14.90 -17.03 10.83
C PHE A 206 15.04 -18.51 11.22
N ALA A 207 14.92 -18.83 12.51
CA ALA A 207 15.08 -20.20 13.00
C ALA A 207 13.84 -21.08 12.76
N ARG A 208 12.63 -20.52 12.87
CA ARG A 208 11.39 -21.30 12.99
C ARG A 208 10.46 -21.20 11.77
N SER A 209 10.40 -20.07 11.07
CA SER A 209 9.54 -19.96 9.91
C SER A 209 10.17 -20.60 8.66
N ALA A 210 9.35 -21.14 7.78
CA ALA A 210 9.83 -21.70 6.50
C ALA A 210 10.44 -20.60 5.62
N GLN A 211 9.83 -19.40 5.61
CA GLN A 211 10.30 -18.24 4.87
C GLN A 211 11.61 -17.72 5.46
N GLY A 212 11.72 -17.59 6.79
CA GLY A 212 12.94 -17.16 7.45
C GLY A 212 14.11 -18.09 7.16
N ARG A 213 13.94 -19.41 7.27
CA ARG A 213 14.99 -20.37 6.91
C ARG A 213 15.42 -20.29 5.44
N ARG A 214 14.48 -20.00 4.53
CA ARG A 214 14.79 -19.81 3.10
C ARG A 214 15.60 -18.54 2.85
N LEU A 215 15.34 -17.49 3.61
CA LEU A 215 15.97 -16.18 3.45
C LEU A 215 17.24 -16.03 4.29
N ALA A 216 17.40 -16.83 5.36
CA ALA A 216 18.57 -16.74 6.25
C ALA A 216 19.93 -16.70 5.54
N PRO A 217 20.18 -17.45 4.45
CA PRO A 217 21.45 -17.36 3.72
C PRO A 217 21.73 -16.00 3.07
N LEU A 218 20.70 -15.18 2.82
CA LEU A 218 20.84 -13.83 2.28
C LEU A 218 21.25 -12.81 3.36
N PHE A 219 21.14 -13.18 4.64
CA PHE A 219 21.42 -12.34 5.79
C PHE A 219 22.40 -13.05 6.75
N PRO A 220 23.65 -13.28 6.32
CA PRO A 220 24.61 -14.13 7.05
C PRO A 220 25.09 -13.54 8.38
N ASN A 221 24.92 -12.25 8.61
CA ASN A 221 25.35 -11.55 9.83
C ASN A 221 24.14 -11.01 10.59
N GLU A 222 24.30 -10.67 11.84
CA GLU A 222 23.24 -10.19 12.72
C GLU A 222 22.47 -8.95 12.22
N PRO A 223 21.24 -8.70 12.73
CA PRO A 223 20.40 -7.59 12.29
C PRO A 223 21.13 -6.24 12.33
N GLY A 224 21.21 -5.62 11.20
CA GLY A 224 21.95 -4.41 10.90
C GLY A 224 22.29 -4.44 9.41
N SER A 225 22.75 -3.42 8.80
CA SER A 225 23.07 -3.40 7.37
C SER A 225 24.03 -4.53 6.98
N VAL A 226 23.63 -5.37 6.05
CA VAL A 226 24.41 -6.50 5.57
C VAL A 226 24.60 -6.38 4.06
N SER A 227 25.84 -6.53 3.61
CA SER A 227 26.12 -6.74 2.20
C SER A 227 25.80 -8.19 1.84
N CYS A 228 24.87 -8.42 0.93
CA CYS A 228 24.59 -9.74 0.40
C CYS A 228 25.07 -9.84 -1.05
N VAL A 229 25.57 -11.03 -1.39
CA VAL A 229 25.95 -11.37 -2.77
C VAL A 229 24.86 -12.28 -3.31
N LEU A 230 24.08 -11.81 -4.27
CA LEU A 230 23.06 -12.60 -4.93
C LEU A 230 23.66 -13.28 -6.17
N HIS A 231 23.53 -14.59 -6.18
CA HIS A 231 23.71 -15.35 -7.40
C HIS A 231 22.37 -15.34 -8.15
N THR A 232 22.21 -14.43 -9.10
CA THR A 232 21.09 -14.52 -10.03
C THR A 232 21.32 -15.72 -10.93
N GLY A 233 20.41 -16.67 -10.95
CA GLY A 233 20.36 -17.77 -11.91
C GLY A 233 20.06 -17.30 -13.34
N GLY A 234 20.60 -16.18 -13.76
CA GLY A 234 20.51 -15.61 -15.09
C GLY A 234 21.63 -16.13 -15.98
N THR A 235 21.32 -16.38 -17.18
CA THR A 235 21.94 -17.05 -18.31
C THR A 235 23.40 -16.72 -18.66
N SER A 236 24.19 -16.13 -17.78
CA SER A 236 25.64 -15.92 -17.99
C SER A 236 26.39 -16.26 -16.72
N PRO A 237 27.29 -17.27 -16.74
CA PRO A 237 28.15 -17.59 -15.62
C PRO A 237 29.09 -16.40 -15.38
N GLY A 238 29.06 -15.83 -14.18
CA GLY A 238 30.05 -14.85 -13.73
C GLY A 238 29.54 -13.45 -13.44
N THR A 239 28.25 -13.15 -13.59
CA THR A 239 27.73 -11.84 -13.19
C THR A 239 27.31 -11.88 -11.72
N THR A 240 28.17 -11.41 -10.85
CA THR A 240 27.84 -11.20 -9.44
C THR A 240 27.22 -9.82 -9.30
N LEU A 241 25.96 -9.73 -9.00
CA LEU A 241 25.30 -8.46 -8.63
C LEU A 241 25.46 -8.29 -7.12
N GLN A 242 26.06 -7.18 -6.72
CA GLN A 242 26.15 -6.81 -5.31
C GLN A 242 24.89 -6.04 -4.93
N ALA A 243 24.20 -6.52 -3.91
CA ALA A 243 23.08 -5.83 -3.29
C ALA A 243 23.39 -5.56 -1.82
N THR A 244 22.85 -4.48 -1.30
CA THR A 244 22.84 -4.21 0.13
C THR A 244 21.55 -4.74 0.70
N CYS A 245 21.63 -5.67 1.65
CA CYS A 245 20.49 -6.19 2.36
C CYS A 245 20.41 -5.56 3.75
N SER A 246 19.23 -5.16 4.14
CA SER A 246 18.96 -4.68 5.48
C SER A 246 17.78 -5.43 6.08
N THR A 247 17.83 -5.61 7.39
CA THR A 247 16.69 -6.14 8.15
C THR A 247 16.25 -5.13 9.18
N ASP A 248 14.95 -5.01 9.32
CA ASP A 248 14.34 -4.20 10.37
C ASP A 248 13.21 -4.97 11.02
N VAL A 249 12.97 -4.72 12.32
CA VAL A 249 11.90 -5.37 13.07
C VAL A 249 11.11 -4.32 13.82
N SER A 250 9.84 -4.21 13.49
CA SER A 250 8.88 -3.35 14.17
C SER A 250 7.92 -4.16 15.00
N LEU A 251 7.82 -3.85 16.30
CA LEU A 251 6.85 -4.47 17.19
C LEU A 251 5.50 -3.76 17.06
N VAL A 252 4.54 -4.39 16.42
CA VAL A 252 3.20 -3.82 16.17
C VAL A 252 2.28 -4.00 17.37
N LYS A 253 2.43 -5.13 18.10
CA LYS A 253 1.70 -5.47 19.34
C LYS A 253 2.63 -6.25 20.26
N PRO A 254 2.28 -6.45 21.55
CA PRO A 254 3.08 -7.26 22.48
C PRO A 254 3.38 -8.68 21.98
N ASP A 255 2.54 -9.24 21.11
CA ASP A 255 2.61 -10.59 20.56
C ASP A 255 2.90 -10.67 19.07
N ARG A 256 2.98 -9.52 18.37
CA ARG A 256 3.17 -9.45 16.92
C ARG A 256 4.24 -8.45 16.53
N ALA A 257 4.95 -8.77 15.45
CA ALA A 257 5.96 -7.91 14.85
C ALA A 257 5.86 -7.94 13.33
N VAL A 258 6.39 -6.90 12.68
CA VAL A 258 6.68 -6.88 11.25
C VAL A 258 8.19 -6.97 11.09
N VAL A 259 8.66 -7.95 10.33
CA VAL A 259 10.03 -8.03 9.86
C VAL A 259 10.06 -7.50 8.44
N THR A 260 10.81 -6.45 8.20
CA THR A 260 11.06 -5.88 6.89
C THR A 260 12.43 -6.32 6.42
N LEU A 261 12.48 -6.99 5.29
CA LEU A 261 13.73 -7.32 4.61
C LEU A 261 13.81 -6.49 3.35
N THR A 262 14.87 -5.70 3.20
CA THR A 262 15.07 -4.85 2.03
C THR A 262 16.36 -5.24 1.34
N GLU A 263 16.29 -5.42 0.04
CA GLU A 263 17.41 -5.68 -0.86
C GLU A 263 17.52 -4.52 -1.83
N ALA A 264 18.61 -3.78 -1.79
CA ALA A 264 18.90 -2.65 -2.67
C ALA A 264 20.04 -2.98 -3.63
N TRP A 265 19.80 -2.83 -4.92
CA TRP A 265 20.78 -3.12 -5.98
C TRP A 265 21.68 -1.92 -6.26
N ASN A 266 23.00 -2.15 -6.37
CA ASN A 266 24.00 -1.08 -6.49
C ASN A 266 24.04 -0.33 -7.84
N HIS A 267 23.24 -0.72 -8.83
CA HIS A 267 23.19 -0.04 -10.12
C HIS A 267 21.77 0.37 -10.48
N GLY A 268 21.34 1.53 -9.95
CA GLY A 268 20.13 2.20 -10.40
C GLY A 268 18.85 1.73 -9.72
N ALA A 269 18.66 2.19 -8.51
CA ALA A 269 17.35 2.58 -7.96
C ALA A 269 16.20 1.55 -7.98
N GLN A 270 16.42 0.28 -7.67
CA GLN A 270 15.29 -0.61 -7.39
C GLN A 270 15.58 -1.42 -6.12
N ALA A 271 14.74 -1.24 -5.12
CA ALA A 271 14.74 -2.03 -3.90
C ALA A 271 13.66 -3.10 -3.98
N HIS A 272 13.98 -4.31 -3.57
CA HIS A 272 13.00 -5.35 -3.35
C HIS A 272 12.76 -5.47 -1.85
N THR A 273 11.54 -5.31 -1.41
CA THR A 273 11.20 -5.28 0.01
C THR A 273 10.16 -6.33 0.32
N TRP A 274 10.41 -7.15 1.34
CA TRP A 274 9.47 -8.10 1.88
C TRP A 274 9.06 -7.66 3.28
N PHE A 275 7.77 -7.66 3.54
CA PHE A 275 7.17 -7.42 4.85
C PHE A 275 6.61 -8.73 5.37
N PHE A 276 7.17 -9.23 6.46
CA PHE A 276 6.72 -10.45 7.14
C PHE A 276 5.97 -10.06 8.41
N PHE A 277 4.69 -10.39 8.47
CA PHE A 277 3.89 -10.23 9.68
C PHE A 277 4.03 -11.51 10.50
N ILE A 278 4.63 -11.41 11.66
CA ILE A 278 5.02 -12.57 12.48
C ILE A 278 4.52 -12.47 13.90
N ARG A 279 4.26 -13.62 14.51
CA ARG A 279 4.00 -13.77 15.94
C ARG A 279 5.32 -13.84 16.73
N ARG A 280 5.24 -13.64 18.05
CA ARG A 280 6.43 -13.74 18.93
C ARG A 280 7.17 -15.07 18.86
N ASN A 281 6.46 -16.15 18.52
CA ASN A 281 7.07 -17.48 18.36
C ASN A 281 7.82 -17.63 17.01
N GLY A 282 7.83 -16.61 16.15
CA GLY A 282 8.46 -16.63 14.84
C GLY A 282 7.61 -17.22 13.72
N GLU A 283 6.36 -17.61 14.01
CA GLU A 283 5.43 -18.03 12.95
C GLU A 283 4.99 -16.83 12.11
N VAL A 284 4.98 -17.01 10.79
CA VAL A 284 4.56 -16.00 9.83
C VAL A 284 3.05 -16.09 9.63
N ASP A 285 2.34 -15.01 9.94
CA ASP A 285 0.91 -14.89 9.65
C ASP A 285 0.66 -14.56 8.18
N SER A 286 1.47 -13.66 7.61
CA SER A 286 1.38 -13.26 6.20
C SER A 286 2.69 -12.67 5.70
N VAL A 287 2.86 -12.66 4.38
CA VAL A 287 4.00 -12.03 3.69
C VAL A 287 3.46 -11.12 2.62
N VAL A 288 3.98 -9.90 2.57
CA VAL A 288 3.77 -8.97 1.46
C VAL A 288 5.11 -8.73 0.79
N GLU A 289 5.16 -8.94 -0.50
CA GLU A 289 6.35 -8.73 -1.32
C GLU A 289 6.12 -7.52 -2.22
N GLU A 290 7.04 -6.55 -2.14
CA GLU A 290 7.07 -5.39 -3.02
C GLU A 290 8.29 -5.54 -3.93
N GLY A 291 8.04 -5.93 -5.19
CA GLY A 291 9.09 -6.11 -6.19
C GLY A 291 8.96 -5.09 -7.31
N VAL A 292 10.05 -4.45 -7.66
CA VAL A 292 10.20 -3.76 -8.94
C VAL A 292 10.94 -4.71 -9.88
N ALA A 293 10.43 -4.89 -11.09
CA ALA A 293 11.04 -5.79 -12.07
C ALA A 293 12.52 -5.46 -12.26
N ALA A 294 13.38 -6.49 -12.24
CA ALA A 294 14.80 -6.33 -12.51
C ALA A 294 14.98 -5.60 -13.86
N PRO A 295 15.94 -4.65 -13.96
CA PRO A 295 16.25 -4.02 -15.24
C PRO A 295 16.67 -5.11 -16.22
N GLN A 296 15.98 -5.17 -17.36
CA GLN A 296 16.43 -6.01 -18.48
C GLN A 296 17.82 -5.52 -18.85
N ALA A 297 18.81 -6.40 -18.78
CA ALA A 297 20.15 -6.11 -19.27
C ALA A 297 20.02 -5.66 -20.74
N GLN A 298 20.30 -4.41 -21.00
CA GLN A 298 20.46 -3.94 -22.38
C GLN A 298 21.62 -4.71 -23.01
N ARG A 299 21.30 -5.41 -24.09
CA ARG A 299 22.27 -6.08 -24.95
C ARG A 299 23.09 -5.07 -25.72
#